data_5be14c3c69034e57338280cb8fc238ba
#
_entry.id   5be14c3c69034e57338280cb8fc238ba
#
_cell.length_a   1.000
_cell.length_b   1.000
_cell.length_c   1.000
_cell.angle_alpha   90.00
_cell.angle_beta   90.00
_cell.angle_gamma   90.00
#
_symmetry.space_group_name_H-M   'P 1'
#
loop_
_entity.id
_entity.type
_entity.pdbx_description
1 polymer ?
#
loop_
_entity_poly.entity_id
_entity_poly.type
_entity_poly.pdbx_seq_one_letter_code
_entity_poly.pdbx_strand_id
1 'polypeptide(L)'
;MPAAQRIVATIMGCGSSGGVPRIGGHWGVCDPGNPRNRRRRCSLLIEGWTADSAQPTRIVVDTGCDLREQLLDADVDRVEAVLYTHEHADHTHGIDDLRVLALNTKRRVDVYFSHEAANRIVPSFAYCFTAPPGSGYPPILNQHLIEAGRELTVDGPGGSITVLPFRQDHGDIFSLGFRVANFAYSCDLSGIPTDSRAAVSGLDVWVLDALRPAPHPSHLSLSEALALIDDLKPRHAVLTNLHIDLDYVQTDAMTPDHVRPAYDGLQIDVIAGEILGPL
;
A
#
# COMPACT_ATOMS: atom_id res chain seq x y z
N MET A 1 -0.29 -14.65 19.07
CA MET A 1 -0.84 -15.77 18.26
C MET A 1 0.29 -16.51 17.53
N PRO A 2 0.09 -17.71 16.93
CA PRO A 2 1.11 -18.27 16.06
C PRO A 2 1.31 -17.36 14.84
N ALA A 3 2.52 -17.33 14.30
CA ALA A 3 2.81 -16.55 13.10
C ALA A 3 2.05 -17.11 11.89
N ALA A 4 1.61 -16.24 10.99
CA ALA A 4 1.07 -16.65 9.70
C ALA A 4 2.15 -17.38 8.90
N GLN A 5 1.78 -18.49 8.25
CA GLN A 5 2.70 -19.36 7.50
C GLN A 5 2.59 -19.12 5.99
N ARG A 6 1.44 -18.68 5.53
CA ARG A 6 1.21 -18.19 4.17
C ARG A 6 0.82 -16.72 4.27
N ILE A 7 1.44 -15.85 3.49
CA ILE A 7 1.10 -14.43 3.42
C ILE A 7 1.02 -14.04 1.94
N VAL A 8 -0.09 -13.44 1.55
CA VAL A 8 -0.31 -12.91 0.20
C VAL A 8 -0.50 -11.41 0.28
N ALA A 9 0.23 -10.69 -0.57
CA ALA A 9 0.04 -9.26 -0.78
C ALA A 9 -0.68 -9.03 -2.12
N THR A 10 -1.81 -8.30 -2.09
CA THR A 10 -2.59 -7.95 -3.28
C THR A 10 -2.51 -6.45 -3.51
N ILE A 11 -2.03 -6.03 -4.67
CA ILE A 11 -2.02 -4.62 -5.08
C ILE A 11 -3.45 -4.22 -5.46
N MET A 12 -4.16 -3.51 -4.57
CA MET A 12 -5.53 -3.07 -4.79
C MET A 12 -5.63 -1.87 -5.73
N GLY A 13 -4.55 -1.11 -5.83
CA GLY A 13 -4.39 0.00 -6.74
C GLY A 13 -2.92 0.35 -6.93
N CYS A 14 -2.53 0.69 -8.15
CA CYS A 14 -1.14 1.00 -8.49
C CYS A 14 -0.99 2.29 -9.30
N GLY A 15 -2.02 3.11 -9.39
CA GLY A 15 -1.99 4.39 -10.09
C GLY A 15 -1.61 5.55 -9.19
N SER A 16 -1.05 6.59 -9.78
CA SER A 16 -0.75 7.86 -9.11
C SER A 16 -2.01 8.57 -8.60
N SER A 17 -1.85 9.69 -7.91
CA SER A 17 -2.93 10.48 -7.28
C SER A 17 -4.14 10.78 -8.19
N GLY A 18 -3.92 10.91 -9.49
CA GLY A 18 -4.99 11.12 -10.48
C GLY A 18 -5.71 9.85 -10.92
N GLY A 19 -5.17 8.67 -10.63
CA GLY A 19 -5.58 7.40 -11.22
C GLY A 19 -5.33 7.33 -12.72
N VAL A 20 -5.60 6.16 -13.34
CA VAL A 20 -5.59 5.98 -14.79
C VAL A 20 -6.89 5.30 -15.21
N PRO A 21 -7.73 5.91 -16.09
CA PRO A 21 -7.59 7.25 -16.64
C PRO A 21 -7.78 8.34 -15.58
N ARG A 22 -7.27 9.53 -15.84
CA ARG A 22 -7.63 10.73 -15.08
C ARG A 22 -9.07 11.16 -15.34
N ILE A 23 -9.63 11.95 -14.43
CA ILE A 23 -10.94 12.57 -14.60
C ILE A 23 -11.02 13.24 -15.96
N GLY A 24 -12.16 13.03 -16.68
CA GLY A 24 -12.33 13.44 -18.07
C GLY A 24 -11.94 12.37 -19.10
N GLY A 25 -11.55 11.17 -18.65
CA GLY A 25 -11.21 10.04 -19.55
C GLY A 25 -9.82 10.17 -20.18
N HIS A 26 -8.90 10.87 -19.54
CA HIS A 26 -7.55 11.09 -20.06
C HIS A 26 -6.63 9.91 -19.74
N TRP A 27 -6.27 9.14 -20.77
CA TRP A 27 -5.42 7.95 -20.67
C TRP A 27 -3.92 8.23 -20.88
N GLY A 28 -3.55 9.44 -21.37
CA GLY A 28 -2.17 9.75 -21.74
C GLY A 28 -1.66 8.82 -22.85
N VAL A 29 -0.56 8.11 -22.59
CA VAL A 29 -0.02 7.10 -23.51
C VAL A 29 -0.57 5.69 -23.27
N CYS A 30 -1.34 5.50 -22.19
CA CYS A 30 -1.89 4.20 -21.83
C CYS A 30 -3.00 3.75 -22.80
N ASP A 31 -2.91 2.52 -23.31
CA ASP A 31 -3.95 1.91 -24.14
C ASP A 31 -5.23 1.67 -23.32
N PRO A 32 -6.38 2.31 -23.66
CA PRO A 32 -7.65 2.09 -22.99
C PRO A 32 -8.20 0.66 -23.12
N GLY A 33 -7.77 -0.07 -24.15
CA GLY A 33 -8.17 -1.45 -24.41
C GLY A 33 -7.46 -2.47 -23.52
N ASN A 34 -6.36 -2.09 -22.87
CA ASN A 34 -5.65 -2.96 -21.95
C ASN A 34 -6.13 -2.75 -20.50
N PRO A 35 -6.83 -3.72 -19.89
CA PRO A 35 -7.37 -3.58 -18.53
C PRO A 35 -6.27 -3.32 -17.47
N ARG A 36 -5.01 -3.73 -17.71
CA ARG A 36 -3.89 -3.46 -16.81
C ARG A 36 -3.48 -2.00 -16.75
N ASN A 37 -3.94 -1.16 -17.67
CA ASN A 37 -3.77 0.28 -17.65
C ASN A 37 -4.82 1.02 -16.82
N ARG A 38 -5.93 0.36 -16.46
CA ARG A 38 -6.90 0.95 -15.53
C ARG A 38 -6.40 0.78 -14.11
N ARG A 39 -5.98 1.89 -13.50
CA ARG A 39 -5.30 1.90 -12.21
C ARG A 39 -6.01 2.82 -11.23
N ARG A 40 -6.42 2.28 -10.09
CA ARG A 40 -6.89 3.03 -8.92
C ARG A 40 -5.69 3.57 -8.15
N ARG A 41 -5.93 4.52 -7.22
CA ARG A 41 -4.88 5.06 -6.33
C ARG A 41 -4.24 3.95 -5.53
N CYS A 42 -2.97 4.16 -5.19
CA CYS A 42 -2.18 3.16 -4.49
C CYS A 42 -2.84 2.67 -3.21
N SER A 43 -2.93 1.36 -3.07
CA SER A 43 -3.30 0.67 -1.84
C SER A 43 -2.87 -0.80 -1.93
N LEU A 44 -2.59 -1.43 -0.78
CA LEU A 44 -2.15 -2.81 -0.67
C LEU A 44 -2.98 -3.54 0.38
N LEU A 45 -3.42 -4.77 0.07
CA LEU A 45 -3.99 -5.71 1.02
C LEU A 45 -2.94 -6.78 1.34
N ILE A 46 -2.71 -7.06 2.63
CA ILE A 46 -1.86 -8.15 3.10
C ILE A 46 -2.74 -9.11 3.88
N GLU A 47 -2.76 -10.37 3.45
CA GLU A 47 -3.54 -11.42 4.07
C GLU A 47 -2.62 -12.55 4.54
N GLY A 48 -2.76 -12.98 5.79
CA GLY A 48 -1.97 -14.06 6.37
C GLY A 48 -2.82 -15.21 6.91
N TRP A 49 -2.35 -16.45 6.74
CA TRP A 49 -2.99 -17.66 7.23
C TRP A 49 -2.03 -18.56 8.00
N THR A 50 -2.51 -19.18 9.07
CA THR A 50 -1.91 -20.40 9.64
C THR A 50 -2.43 -21.61 8.88
N ALA A 51 -1.82 -22.79 9.09
CA ALA A 51 -2.27 -24.02 8.44
C ALA A 51 -3.74 -24.38 8.73
N ASP A 52 -4.24 -24.05 9.92
CA ASP A 52 -5.58 -24.43 10.41
C ASP A 52 -6.59 -23.27 10.35
N SER A 53 -6.19 -22.08 9.91
CA SER A 53 -7.10 -20.93 9.90
C SER A 53 -8.03 -20.95 8.69
N ALA A 54 -9.33 -20.83 8.95
CA ALA A 54 -10.35 -20.70 7.90
C ALA A 54 -10.43 -19.27 7.33
N GLN A 55 -9.88 -18.29 8.05
CA GLN A 55 -9.94 -16.88 7.69
C GLN A 55 -8.58 -16.22 7.87
N PRO A 56 -8.20 -15.27 7.01
CA PRO A 56 -6.93 -14.57 7.13
C PRO A 56 -6.93 -13.51 8.24
N THR A 57 -5.74 -13.15 8.68
CA THR A 57 -5.47 -11.85 9.29
C THR A 57 -5.23 -10.86 8.17
N ARG A 58 -5.95 -9.72 8.16
CA ARG A 58 -5.94 -8.75 7.08
C ARG A 58 -5.38 -7.40 7.52
N ILE A 59 -4.43 -6.88 6.74
CA ILE A 59 -3.88 -5.54 6.88
C ILE A 59 -4.11 -4.80 5.57
N VAL A 60 -4.65 -3.59 5.62
CA VAL A 60 -4.74 -2.67 4.48
C VAL A 60 -3.69 -1.58 4.63
N VAL A 61 -2.97 -1.26 3.56
CA VAL A 61 -2.09 -0.09 3.50
C VAL A 61 -2.78 0.97 2.68
N ASP A 62 -3.01 2.12 3.31
CA ASP A 62 -3.70 3.31 2.81
C ASP A 62 -5.19 3.11 2.47
N THR A 63 -5.92 4.19 2.62
CA THR A 63 -7.37 4.27 2.38
C THR A 63 -7.67 5.42 1.43
N GLY A 64 -7.20 5.31 0.19
CA GLY A 64 -7.49 6.31 -0.84
C GLY A 64 -8.96 6.38 -1.22
N CYS A 65 -9.33 7.31 -2.09
CA CYS A 65 -10.73 7.53 -2.51
C CYS A 65 -11.37 6.33 -3.23
N ASP A 66 -10.57 5.35 -3.66
CA ASP A 66 -11.02 4.14 -4.33
C ASP A 66 -11.25 2.96 -3.38
N LEU A 67 -11.03 3.14 -2.05
CA LEU A 67 -11.02 2.07 -1.05
C LEU A 67 -12.25 1.18 -1.13
N ARG A 68 -13.46 1.78 -1.25
CA ARG A 68 -14.70 1.01 -1.31
C ARG A 68 -14.68 -0.02 -2.45
N GLU A 69 -14.33 0.40 -3.66
CA GLU A 69 -14.29 -0.51 -4.83
C GLU A 69 -13.14 -1.51 -4.72
N GLN A 70 -12.02 -1.09 -4.13
CA GLN A 70 -10.87 -1.97 -3.87
C GLN A 70 -11.23 -3.11 -2.92
N LEU A 71 -11.93 -2.82 -1.83
CA LEU A 71 -12.35 -3.82 -0.85
C LEU A 71 -13.47 -4.74 -1.40
N LEU A 72 -14.38 -4.22 -2.22
CA LEU A 72 -15.41 -5.02 -2.89
C LEU A 72 -14.81 -6.02 -3.88
N ASP A 73 -13.86 -5.59 -4.71
CA ASP A 73 -13.18 -6.45 -5.67
C ASP A 73 -12.33 -7.54 -4.99
N ALA A 74 -11.78 -7.23 -3.81
CA ALA A 74 -10.97 -8.17 -3.02
C ALA A 74 -11.80 -9.03 -2.05
N ASP A 75 -13.14 -8.93 -2.04
CA ASP A 75 -14.06 -9.62 -1.13
C ASP A 75 -13.68 -9.46 0.35
N VAL A 76 -13.33 -8.21 0.74
CA VAL A 76 -12.91 -7.87 2.09
C VAL A 76 -14.08 -7.31 2.89
N ASP A 77 -14.50 -8.03 3.92
CA ASP A 77 -15.59 -7.66 4.84
C ASP A 77 -15.10 -7.21 6.23
N ARG A 78 -13.81 -7.38 6.52
CA ARG A 78 -13.14 -6.99 7.78
C ARG A 78 -11.65 -6.82 7.57
N VAL A 79 -11.02 -6.01 8.43
CA VAL A 79 -9.57 -5.87 8.55
C VAL A 79 -9.17 -5.79 10.02
N GLU A 80 -8.01 -6.30 10.36
CA GLU A 80 -7.45 -6.20 11.71
C GLU A 80 -6.68 -4.90 11.89
N ALA A 81 -6.06 -4.39 10.82
CA ALA A 81 -5.31 -3.13 10.87
C ALA A 81 -5.34 -2.38 9.54
N VAL A 82 -5.24 -1.05 9.64
CA VAL A 82 -4.89 -0.17 8.52
C VAL A 82 -3.58 0.53 8.84
N LEU A 83 -2.63 0.48 7.91
CA LEU A 83 -1.34 1.17 8.02
C LEU A 83 -1.34 2.34 7.04
N TYR A 84 -1.01 3.52 7.48
CA TYR A 84 -0.90 4.70 6.61
C TYR A 84 0.57 4.98 6.29
N THR A 85 0.85 5.15 5.00
CA THR A 85 2.18 5.57 4.52
C THR A 85 2.45 7.02 4.88
N HIS A 86 1.50 7.92 4.60
CA HIS A 86 1.57 9.34 4.87
C HIS A 86 0.18 10.01 4.79
N GLU A 87 0.11 11.33 4.91
CA GLU A 87 -1.15 12.08 5.06
C GLU A 87 -1.79 12.57 3.77
N HIS A 88 -1.25 12.33 2.57
CA HIS A 88 -1.85 12.85 1.34
C HIS A 88 -3.25 12.29 1.07
N ALA A 89 -4.05 13.08 0.36
CA ALA A 89 -5.47 12.82 0.16
C ALA A 89 -5.77 11.52 -0.58
N ASP A 90 -4.98 11.19 -1.57
CA ASP A 90 -5.10 9.96 -2.35
C ASP A 90 -4.76 8.67 -1.57
N HIS A 91 -4.16 8.83 -0.36
CA HIS A 91 -3.89 7.74 0.60
C HIS A 91 -4.84 7.73 1.79
N THR A 92 -5.65 8.80 2.02
CA THR A 92 -6.38 8.94 3.28
C THR A 92 -7.88 9.22 3.13
N HIS A 93 -8.34 9.77 2.00
CA HIS A 93 -9.71 10.32 1.91
C HIS A 93 -10.84 9.27 1.80
N GLY A 94 -10.53 7.98 1.70
CA GLY A 94 -11.50 6.88 1.86
C GLY A 94 -11.63 6.35 3.30
N ILE A 95 -11.02 7.02 4.28
CA ILE A 95 -11.00 6.58 5.70
C ILE A 95 -12.41 6.33 6.28
N ASP A 96 -13.43 7.04 5.83
CA ASP A 96 -14.81 6.87 6.32
C ASP A 96 -15.45 5.55 5.82
N ASP A 97 -14.97 4.94 4.73
CA ASP A 97 -15.43 3.63 4.27
C ASP A 97 -15.11 2.51 5.26
N LEU A 98 -14.14 2.72 6.17
CA LEU A 98 -13.85 1.82 7.29
C LEU A 98 -15.04 1.71 8.27
N ARG A 99 -16.01 2.61 8.20
CA ARG A 99 -17.26 2.58 8.98
C ARG A 99 -18.02 1.28 8.78
N VAL A 100 -18.11 0.81 7.53
CA VAL A 100 -18.85 -0.43 7.23
C VAL A 100 -18.14 -1.63 7.84
N LEU A 101 -16.81 -1.66 7.82
CA LEU A 101 -16.01 -2.73 8.44
C LEU A 101 -16.18 -2.72 9.98
N ALA A 102 -16.19 -1.53 10.59
CA ALA A 102 -16.46 -1.40 12.03
C ALA A 102 -17.88 -1.85 12.40
N LEU A 103 -18.87 -1.57 11.56
CA LEU A 103 -20.26 -2.03 11.75
C LEU A 103 -20.39 -3.54 11.60
N ASN A 104 -19.76 -4.14 10.58
CA ASN A 104 -19.77 -5.58 10.33
C ASN A 104 -19.19 -6.37 11.52
N THR A 105 -18.06 -5.90 12.03
CA THR A 105 -17.34 -6.58 13.12
C THR A 105 -17.81 -6.17 14.53
N LYS A 106 -18.58 -5.08 14.63
CA LYS A 106 -18.95 -4.41 15.90
C LYS A 106 -17.74 -4.01 16.74
N ARG A 107 -16.62 -3.71 16.08
CA ARG A 107 -15.36 -3.30 16.68
C ARG A 107 -14.80 -2.12 15.90
N ARG A 108 -14.10 -1.22 16.59
CA ARG A 108 -13.34 -0.16 15.93
C ARG A 108 -12.20 -0.79 15.14
N VAL A 109 -11.87 -0.20 14.00
CA VAL A 109 -10.71 -0.60 13.22
C VAL A 109 -9.46 0.07 13.82
N ASP A 110 -8.42 -0.70 14.04
CA ASP A 110 -7.12 -0.19 14.50
C ASP A 110 -6.36 0.43 13.31
N VAL A 111 -5.97 1.69 13.43
CA VAL A 111 -5.24 2.43 12.39
C VAL A 111 -3.90 2.91 12.93
N TYR A 112 -2.85 2.75 12.13
CA TYR A 112 -1.46 2.98 12.49
C TYR A 112 -0.84 4.00 11.54
N PHE A 113 -0.18 5.00 12.08
CA PHE A 113 0.48 6.07 11.31
C PHE A 113 1.63 6.69 12.09
N SER A 114 2.53 7.39 11.40
CA SER A 114 3.56 8.19 12.06
C SER A 114 2.94 9.32 12.88
N HIS A 115 3.71 9.92 13.77
CA HIS A 115 3.25 11.08 14.54
C HIS A 115 2.90 12.27 13.61
N GLU A 116 3.67 12.46 12.55
CA GLU A 116 3.46 13.55 11.57
C GLU A 116 2.18 13.35 10.78
N ALA A 117 1.94 12.14 10.27
CA ALA A 117 0.69 11.80 9.57
C ALA A 117 -0.53 11.92 10.51
N ALA A 118 -0.39 11.49 11.78
CA ALA A 118 -1.44 11.63 12.79
C ALA A 118 -1.88 13.08 13.00
N ASN A 119 -0.91 14.02 13.01
CA ASN A 119 -1.18 15.44 13.19
C ASN A 119 -2.02 16.07 12.07
N ARG A 120 -2.13 15.41 10.92
CA ARG A 120 -2.96 15.81 9.78
C ARG A 120 -4.24 14.98 9.70
N ILE A 121 -4.12 13.65 9.75
CA ILE A 121 -5.25 12.73 9.58
C ILE A 121 -6.28 12.88 10.70
N VAL A 122 -5.83 12.86 11.96
CA VAL A 122 -6.76 12.87 13.11
C VAL A 122 -7.61 14.13 13.19
N PRO A 123 -7.08 15.35 13.03
CA PRO A 123 -7.94 16.55 12.99
C PRO A 123 -8.86 16.60 11.78
N SER A 124 -8.40 16.15 10.60
CA SER A 124 -9.20 16.17 9.37
C SER A 124 -10.41 15.24 9.43
N PHE A 125 -10.28 14.11 10.14
CA PHE A 125 -11.32 13.09 10.29
C PHE A 125 -11.67 12.82 11.76
N ALA A 126 -11.68 13.88 12.58
CA ALA A 126 -11.83 13.76 14.04
C ALA A 126 -13.04 12.94 14.48
N TYR A 127 -14.16 13.00 13.75
CA TYR A 127 -15.39 12.24 14.03
C TYR A 127 -15.22 10.72 13.91
N CYS A 128 -14.21 10.24 13.15
CA CYS A 128 -13.87 8.82 13.07
C CYS A 128 -13.23 8.32 14.38
N PHE A 129 -12.51 9.18 15.10
CA PHE A 129 -11.73 8.85 16.30
C PHE A 129 -12.44 9.19 17.60
N THR A 130 -13.22 10.28 17.62
CA THR A 130 -13.88 10.78 18.83
C THR A 130 -15.30 11.22 18.49
N ALA A 131 -16.28 10.72 19.27
CA ALA A 131 -17.65 11.16 19.11
C ALA A 131 -17.80 12.63 19.58
N PRO A 132 -18.38 13.52 18.77
CA PRO A 132 -18.71 14.86 19.19
C PRO A 132 -19.68 14.81 20.38
N PRO A 133 -19.65 15.81 21.30
CA PRO A 133 -20.60 15.89 22.40
C PRO A 133 -22.05 15.82 21.91
N GLY A 134 -22.85 14.93 22.48
CA GLY A 134 -24.27 14.72 22.11
C GLY A 134 -24.48 13.90 20.83
N SER A 135 -23.43 13.38 20.19
CA SER A 135 -23.55 12.51 19.03
C SER A 135 -24.08 11.14 19.41
N GLY A 136 -25.08 10.64 18.67
CA GLY A 136 -25.52 9.24 18.72
C GLY A 136 -24.64 8.26 17.92
N TYR A 137 -23.60 8.76 17.22
CA TYR A 137 -22.68 7.95 16.41
C TYR A 137 -21.39 7.69 17.17
N PRO A 138 -21.05 6.43 17.47
CA PRO A 138 -19.77 6.09 18.10
C PRO A 138 -18.61 6.30 17.13
N PRO A 139 -17.39 6.57 17.65
CA PRO A 139 -16.19 6.56 16.82
C PRO A 139 -15.94 5.16 16.25
N ILE A 140 -15.35 5.11 15.07
CA ILE A 140 -15.15 3.87 14.29
C ILE A 140 -13.69 3.39 14.28
N LEU A 141 -12.75 4.25 14.68
CA LEU A 141 -11.31 3.98 14.64
C LEU A 141 -10.66 4.06 16.02
N ASN A 142 -9.61 3.27 16.22
CA ASN A 142 -8.61 3.43 17.28
C ASN A 142 -7.30 3.86 16.62
N GLN A 143 -6.69 4.94 17.14
CA GLN A 143 -5.40 5.41 16.63
C GLN A 143 -4.24 4.78 17.39
N HIS A 144 -3.17 4.43 16.63
CA HIS A 144 -1.92 3.94 17.14
C HIS A 144 -0.77 4.65 16.43
N LEU A 145 0.21 5.11 17.20
CA LEU A 145 1.42 5.70 16.63
C LEU A 145 2.45 4.60 16.39
N ILE A 146 3.11 4.66 15.24
CA ILE A 146 4.22 3.77 14.87
C ILE A 146 5.46 4.59 14.52
N GLU A 147 6.61 3.97 14.72
CA GLU A 147 7.92 4.56 14.46
C GLU A 147 8.67 3.74 13.42
N ALA A 148 9.33 4.41 12.48
CA ALA A 148 10.22 3.75 11.53
C ALA A 148 11.35 2.99 12.27
N GLY A 149 11.67 1.78 11.79
CA GLY A 149 12.67 0.92 12.39
C GLY A 149 12.20 0.09 13.59
N ARG A 150 10.94 0.25 14.02
CA ARG A 150 10.34 -0.52 15.12
C ARG A 150 9.24 -1.44 14.62
N GLU A 151 9.43 -2.73 14.72
CA GLU A 151 8.42 -3.72 14.32
C GLU A 151 7.10 -3.55 15.09
N LEU A 152 6.01 -3.77 14.38
CA LEU A 152 4.68 -3.97 14.96
C LEU A 152 4.16 -5.36 14.57
N THR A 153 3.35 -5.95 15.42
CA THR A 153 2.69 -7.23 15.15
C THR A 153 1.19 -7.03 15.14
N VAL A 154 0.54 -7.46 14.07
CA VAL A 154 -0.91 -7.47 13.93
C VAL A 154 -1.39 -8.89 14.13
N ASP A 155 -2.22 -9.08 15.16
CA ASP A 155 -2.83 -10.37 15.51
C ASP A 155 -4.23 -10.48 14.91
N GLY A 156 -4.55 -11.66 14.36
CA GLY A 156 -5.87 -11.94 13.82
C GLY A 156 -6.12 -13.43 13.61
N PRO A 157 -7.27 -13.83 13.08
CA PRO A 157 -7.68 -15.24 13.00
C PRO A 157 -6.75 -16.08 12.11
N GLY A 158 -6.04 -15.47 11.19
CA GLY A 158 -5.04 -16.14 10.35
C GLY A 158 -3.65 -16.21 10.97
N GLY A 159 -3.48 -15.81 12.24
CA GLY A 159 -2.19 -15.72 12.93
C GLY A 159 -1.62 -14.32 12.92
N SER A 160 -0.42 -14.17 13.46
CA SER A 160 0.28 -12.89 13.57
C SER A 160 1.02 -12.55 12.29
N ILE A 161 0.97 -11.29 11.88
CA ILE A 161 1.81 -10.71 10.82
C ILE A 161 2.69 -9.65 11.45
N THR A 162 4.01 -9.81 11.33
CA THR A 162 4.98 -8.80 11.78
C THR A 162 5.33 -7.89 10.61
N VAL A 163 5.25 -6.57 10.86
CA VAL A 163 5.52 -5.52 9.87
C VAL A 163 6.62 -4.61 10.42
N LEU A 164 7.62 -4.31 9.63
CA LEU A 164 8.65 -3.32 9.91
C LEU A 164 8.39 -2.05 9.10
N PRO A 165 7.90 -0.96 9.71
CA PRO A 165 7.83 0.35 9.05
C PRO A 165 9.25 0.90 8.85
N PHE A 166 9.50 1.54 7.72
CA PHE A 166 10.76 2.24 7.47
C PHE A 166 10.53 3.58 6.79
N ARG A 167 11.42 4.54 7.04
CA ARG A 167 11.31 5.89 6.50
C ARG A 167 11.73 5.93 5.04
N GLN A 168 11.02 6.75 4.26
CA GLN A 168 11.28 7.09 2.86
C GLN A 168 11.22 8.61 2.69
N ASP A 169 12.06 9.18 1.83
CA ASP A 169 11.99 10.59 1.48
C ASP A 169 10.86 10.80 0.47
N HIS A 170 10.03 11.82 0.67
CA HIS A 170 8.92 12.15 -0.21
C HIS A 170 8.79 13.68 -0.36
N GLY A 171 9.68 14.29 -1.15
CA GLY A 171 9.76 15.75 -1.29
C GLY A 171 10.06 16.42 0.05
N ASP A 172 9.15 17.31 0.48
CA ASP A 172 9.31 18.08 1.73
C ASP A 172 8.83 17.30 2.98
N ILE A 173 8.25 16.13 2.81
CA ILE A 173 7.80 15.24 3.88
C ILE A 173 8.52 13.90 3.80
N PHE A 174 8.21 12.99 4.71
CA PHE A 174 8.57 11.58 4.56
C PHE A 174 7.30 10.72 4.50
N SER A 175 7.42 9.58 3.87
CA SER A 175 6.43 8.51 3.92
C SER A 175 6.99 7.29 4.66
N LEU A 176 6.12 6.36 5.03
CA LEU A 176 6.51 5.05 5.55
C LEU A 176 6.39 4.01 4.45
N GLY A 177 7.46 3.24 4.24
CA GLY A 177 7.38 1.95 3.60
C GLY A 177 7.15 0.85 4.64
N PHE A 178 6.70 -0.32 4.20
CA PHE A 178 6.40 -1.45 5.07
C PHE A 178 7.07 -2.71 4.57
N ARG A 179 7.82 -3.39 5.45
CA ARG A 179 8.43 -4.69 5.18
C ARG A 179 7.72 -5.81 5.95
N VAL A 180 7.42 -6.90 5.26
CA VAL A 180 6.93 -8.17 5.84
C VAL A 180 7.82 -9.29 5.32
N ALA A 181 8.54 -9.97 6.18
CA ALA A 181 9.56 -10.97 5.80
C ALA A 181 10.55 -10.40 4.76
N ASN A 182 10.64 -10.99 3.57
CA ASN A 182 11.46 -10.52 2.45
C ASN A 182 10.68 -9.77 1.36
N PHE A 183 9.49 -9.29 1.69
CA PHE A 183 8.69 -8.41 0.86
C PHE A 183 8.73 -6.98 1.41
N ALA A 184 8.82 -5.98 0.53
CA ALA A 184 8.64 -4.58 0.92
C ALA A 184 7.70 -3.84 -0.04
N TYR A 185 6.94 -2.90 0.53
CA TYR A 185 6.07 -1.98 -0.18
C TYR A 185 6.55 -0.55 0.04
N SER A 186 6.92 0.12 -1.03
CA SER A 186 7.48 1.46 -1.07
C SER A 186 6.70 2.30 -2.09
N CYS A 187 5.60 2.91 -1.65
CA CYS A 187 4.80 3.83 -2.42
C CYS A 187 5.17 5.26 -2.03
N ASP A 188 5.11 6.19 -2.98
CA ASP A 188 5.35 7.61 -2.77
C ASP A 188 6.69 7.92 -2.09
N LEU A 189 7.76 7.85 -2.89
CA LEU A 189 9.10 8.20 -2.43
C LEU A 189 9.95 8.82 -3.53
N SER A 190 10.87 9.69 -3.15
CA SER A 190 11.95 10.22 -3.99
C SER A 190 13.32 9.62 -3.63
N GLY A 191 13.40 8.83 -2.55
CA GLY A 191 14.63 8.17 -2.12
C GLY A 191 14.48 7.34 -0.84
N ILE A 192 15.50 6.51 -0.58
CA ILE A 192 15.63 5.73 0.65
C ILE A 192 16.78 6.29 1.48
N PRO A 193 16.50 6.86 2.66
CA PRO A 193 17.55 7.34 3.58
C PRO A 193 18.52 6.23 3.98
N THR A 194 19.75 6.59 4.31
CA THR A 194 20.82 5.62 4.66
C THR A 194 20.43 4.70 5.81
N ASP A 195 19.75 5.21 6.81
CA ASP A 195 19.29 4.46 8.00
C ASP A 195 18.15 3.47 7.66
N SER A 196 17.42 3.69 6.58
CA SER A 196 16.35 2.80 6.10
C SER A 196 16.83 1.75 5.09
N ARG A 197 18.06 1.86 4.55
CA ARG A 197 18.57 0.93 3.52
C ARG A 197 18.57 -0.53 3.95
N ALA A 198 18.82 -0.80 5.24
CA ALA A 198 18.79 -2.16 5.77
C ALA A 198 17.38 -2.79 5.65
N ALA A 199 16.32 -1.99 5.76
CA ALA A 199 14.94 -2.47 5.65
C ALA A 199 14.55 -2.91 4.22
N VAL A 200 15.25 -2.41 3.20
CA VAL A 200 15.01 -2.74 1.78
C VAL A 200 16.13 -3.57 1.16
N SER A 201 17.02 -4.14 1.99
CA SER A 201 18.08 -5.05 1.53
C SER A 201 17.65 -6.51 1.65
N GLY A 202 18.12 -7.37 0.70
CA GLY A 202 17.86 -8.81 0.72
C GLY A 202 16.38 -9.17 0.51
N LEU A 203 15.66 -8.39 -0.29
CA LEU A 203 14.26 -8.64 -0.61
C LEU A 203 14.10 -9.68 -1.71
N ASP A 204 13.11 -10.56 -1.56
CA ASP A 204 12.64 -11.42 -2.64
C ASP A 204 11.74 -10.62 -3.59
N VAL A 205 10.83 -9.79 -3.07
CA VAL A 205 9.98 -8.92 -3.89
C VAL A 205 9.94 -7.51 -3.30
N TRP A 206 10.18 -6.52 -4.15
CA TRP A 206 10.04 -5.11 -3.82
C TRP A 206 8.99 -4.41 -4.68
N VAL A 207 7.91 -3.93 -4.09
CA VAL A 207 6.95 -3.03 -4.75
C VAL A 207 7.45 -1.60 -4.57
N LEU A 208 7.79 -0.92 -5.66
CA LEU A 208 8.51 0.36 -5.63
C LEU A 208 7.84 1.41 -6.51
N ASP A 209 7.75 2.65 -6.02
CA ASP A 209 7.32 3.84 -6.79
C ASP A 209 8.12 4.00 -8.09
N ALA A 210 7.43 4.27 -9.18
CA ALA A 210 8.00 4.67 -10.46
C ALA A 210 6.99 5.55 -11.20
N LEU A 211 6.86 6.81 -10.77
CA LEU A 211 5.75 7.67 -11.16
C LEU A 211 5.62 7.84 -12.68
N ARG A 212 6.70 8.26 -13.35
CA ARG A 212 6.73 8.64 -14.79
C ARG A 212 8.14 8.64 -15.35
N PRO A 213 8.32 8.75 -16.70
CA PRO A 213 9.67 8.83 -17.28
C PRO A 213 10.46 10.08 -16.86
N ALA A 214 9.78 11.24 -16.75
CA ALA A 214 10.42 12.51 -16.37
C ALA A 214 10.61 12.60 -14.85
N PRO A 215 11.72 13.21 -14.36
CA PRO A 215 11.97 13.44 -12.94
C PRO A 215 10.82 14.19 -12.23
N HIS A 216 10.66 13.91 -10.95
CA HIS A 216 9.68 14.56 -10.08
C HIS A 216 10.31 14.89 -8.71
N PRO A 217 9.98 16.03 -8.07
CA PRO A 217 10.63 16.41 -6.81
C PRO A 217 10.34 15.50 -5.62
N SER A 218 9.22 14.78 -5.64
CA SER A 218 8.78 13.93 -4.52
C SER A 218 8.59 12.45 -4.87
N HIS A 219 8.82 12.04 -6.12
CA HIS A 219 8.68 10.66 -6.57
C HIS A 219 9.86 10.24 -7.44
N LEU A 220 10.12 8.94 -7.45
CA LEU A 220 11.08 8.37 -8.39
C LEU A 220 10.54 8.44 -9.83
N SER A 221 11.38 8.86 -10.77
CA SER A 221 11.17 8.56 -12.18
C SER A 221 11.42 7.08 -12.45
N LEU A 222 10.98 6.57 -13.61
CA LEU A 222 11.27 5.19 -14.00
C LEU A 222 12.78 4.89 -13.98
N SER A 223 13.62 5.79 -14.48
CA SER A 223 15.08 5.60 -14.50
C SER A 223 15.70 5.57 -13.10
N GLU A 224 15.22 6.42 -12.18
CA GLU A 224 15.68 6.43 -10.78
C GLU A 224 15.24 5.17 -10.03
N ALA A 225 14.00 4.70 -10.26
CA ALA A 225 13.52 3.44 -9.70
C ALA A 225 14.36 2.25 -10.18
N LEU A 226 14.66 2.17 -11.48
CA LEU A 226 15.52 1.11 -12.04
C LEU A 226 16.94 1.16 -11.49
N ALA A 227 17.52 2.36 -11.31
CA ALA A 227 18.84 2.52 -10.70
C ALA A 227 18.88 2.04 -9.24
N LEU A 228 17.81 2.32 -8.48
CA LEU A 228 17.69 1.87 -7.09
C LEU A 228 17.48 0.35 -6.99
N ILE A 229 16.73 -0.24 -7.93
CA ILE A 229 16.57 -1.70 -8.05
C ILE A 229 17.92 -2.37 -8.38
N ASP A 230 18.71 -1.79 -9.30
CA ASP A 230 20.04 -2.31 -9.65
C ASP A 230 21.03 -2.23 -8.48
N ASP A 231 20.94 -1.19 -7.65
CA ASP A 231 21.78 -1.01 -6.46
C ASP A 231 21.43 -2.02 -5.34
N LEU A 232 20.13 -2.21 -5.03
CA LEU A 232 19.67 -3.03 -3.91
C LEU A 232 19.39 -4.50 -4.27
N LYS A 233 19.25 -4.80 -5.56
CA LYS A 233 19.14 -6.14 -6.15
C LYS A 233 18.10 -7.04 -5.51
N PRO A 234 16.82 -6.62 -5.43
CA PRO A 234 15.76 -7.54 -5.06
C PRO A 234 15.66 -8.66 -6.12
N ARG A 235 15.20 -9.84 -5.74
CA ARG A 235 15.00 -10.95 -6.69
C ARG A 235 13.96 -10.59 -7.76
N HIS A 236 12.89 -9.90 -7.35
CA HIS A 236 11.86 -9.32 -8.23
C HIS A 236 11.52 -7.91 -7.79
N ALA A 237 11.18 -7.04 -8.74
CA ALA A 237 10.62 -5.73 -8.46
C ALA A 237 9.31 -5.51 -9.21
N VAL A 238 8.37 -4.82 -8.56
CA VAL A 238 7.06 -4.47 -9.12
C VAL A 238 6.89 -2.96 -9.02
N LEU A 239 6.77 -2.29 -10.16
CA LEU A 239 6.65 -0.83 -10.21
C LEU A 239 5.22 -0.40 -9.91
N THR A 240 5.03 0.51 -8.96
CA THR A 240 3.72 1.06 -8.57
C THR A 240 3.67 2.57 -8.73
N ASN A 241 2.55 3.21 -8.35
CA ASN A 241 2.31 4.65 -8.46
C ASN A 241 2.36 5.19 -9.89
N LEU A 242 1.96 4.35 -10.84
CA LEU A 242 2.16 4.55 -12.27
C LEU A 242 1.21 5.63 -12.85
N HIS A 243 1.80 6.64 -13.47
CA HIS A 243 1.11 7.74 -14.14
C HIS A 243 0.57 7.35 -15.53
N ILE A 244 -0.27 8.22 -16.13
CA ILE A 244 -0.76 8.07 -17.52
C ILE A 244 0.34 8.09 -18.60
N ASP A 245 1.59 8.37 -18.23
CA ASP A 245 2.76 8.39 -19.12
C ASP A 245 3.50 7.03 -19.17
N LEU A 246 2.99 6.01 -18.48
CA LEU A 246 3.56 4.66 -18.40
C LEU A 246 2.51 3.62 -18.80
N ASP A 247 2.43 3.30 -20.10
CA ASP A 247 1.64 2.17 -20.60
C ASP A 247 2.19 0.83 -20.08
N TYR A 248 1.32 -0.10 -19.72
CA TYR A 248 1.73 -1.39 -19.13
C TYR A 248 2.68 -2.17 -20.05
N VAL A 249 2.27 -2.39 -21.30
CA VAL A 249 3.04 -3.23 -22.24
C VAL A 249 4.37 -2.57 -22.61
N GLN A 250 4.35 -1.25 -22.83
CA GLN A 250 5.57 -0.50 -23.17
C GLN A 250 6.54 -0.48 -21.98
N THR A 251 6.04 -0.29 -20.77
CA THR A 251 6.87 -0.28 -19.56
C THR A 251 7.47 -1.66 -19.29
N ASP A 252 6.68 -2.74 -19.41
CA ASP A 252 7.15 -4.12 -19.25
C ASP A 252 8.25 -4.47 -20.26
N ALA A 253 8.10 -4.02 -21.52
CA ALA A 253 9.10 -4.23 -22.57
C ALA A 253 10.41 -3.42 -22.39
N MET A 254 10.38 -2.33 -21.61
CA MET A 254 11.55 -1.46 -21.34
C MET A 254 12.29 -1.83 -20.06
N THR A 255 11.72 -2.68 -19.21
CA THR A 255 12.29 -3.06 -17.92
C THR A 255 13.03 -4.42 -18.02
N PRO A 256 14.02 -4.68 -17.14
CA PRO A 256 14.66 -6.00 -17.05
C PRO A 256 13.65 -7.12 -16.69
N ASP A 257 13.96 -8.37 -17.04
CA ASP A 257 13.06 -9.53 -16.86
C ASP A 257 12.54 -9.73 -15.43
N HIS A 258 13.29 -9.29 -14.41
CA HIS A 258 12.91 -9.37 -13.01
C HIS A 258 12.13 -8.16 -12.50
N VAL A 259 11.87 -7.17 -13.36
CA VAL A 259 11.12 -5.94 -13.06
C VAL A 259 9.88 -5.87 -13.95
N ARG A 260 8.72 -5.63 -13.37
CA ARG A 260 7.47 -5.44 -14.12
C ARG A 260 6.59 -4.35 -13.55
N PRO A 261 5.77 -3.68 -14.37
CA PRO A 261 4.75 -2.77 -13.86
C PRO A 261 3.66 -3.53 -13.12
N ALA A 262 3.10 -2.90 -12.08
CA ALA A 262 1.93 -3.39 -11.39
C ALA A 262 0.65 -3.21 -12.23
N TYR A 263 -0.38 -3.92 -11.82
CA TYR A 263 -1.77 -3.69 -12.19
C TYR A 263 -2.68 -3.99 -10.99
N ASP A 264 -3.86 -3.40 -10.97
CA ASP A 264 -4.83 -3.63 -9.91
C ASP A 264 -5.25 -5.11 -9.86
N GLY A 265 -5.14 -5.73 -8.70
CA GLY A 265 -5.39 -7.15 -8.48
C GLY A 265 -4.15 -8.05 -8.60
N LEU A 266 -2.95 -7.52 -8.84
CA LEU A 266 -1.72 -8.32 -8.85
C LEU A 266 -1.43 -8.90 -7.47
N GLN A 267 -1.26 -10.23 -7.40
CA GLN A 267 -0.94 -10.95 -6.16
C GLN A 267 0.52 -11.39 -6.08
N ILE A 268 1.05 -11.38 -4.87
CA ILE A 268 2.42 -11.76 -4.53
C ILE A 268 2.38 -12.70 -3.32
N ASP A 269 2.97 -13.88 -3.44
CA ASP A 269 3.26 -14.73 -2.27
C ASP A 269 4.48 -14.16 -1.56
N VAL A 270 4.25 -13.61 -0.37
CA VAL A 270 5.27 -12.91 0.42
C VAL A 270 6.32 -13.89 0.99
N ILE A 271 5.89 -15.11 1.32
CA ILE A 271 6.77 -16.12 1.93
C ILE A 271 7.58 -16.86 0.87
N ALA A 272 6.96 -17.23 -0.25
CA ALA A 272 7.67 -17.86 -1.37
C ALA A 272 8.51 -16.85 -2.18
N GLY A 273 8.22 -15.55 -2.07
CA GLY A 273 8.85 -14.49 -2.85
C GLY A 273 8.48 -14.58 -4.34
N GLU A 274 7.23 -14.92 -4.65
CA GLU A 274 6.77 -15.17 -6.02
C GLU A 274 5.62 -14.26 -6.41
N ILE A 275 5.60 -13.84 -7.68
CA ILE A 275 4.51 -13.06 -8.27
C ILE A 275 3.50 -14.06 -8.85
N LEU A 276 2.29 -14.11 -8.28
CA LEU A 276 1.29 -15.13 -8.59
C LEU A 276 0.43 -14.80 -9.83
N GLY A 277 0.10 -13.54 -10.05
CA GLY A 277 -0.82 -13.12 -11.11
C GLY A 277 -2.02 -12.33 -10.56
N PRO A 278 -3.13 -12.24 -11.31
CA PRO A 278 -4.32 -11.49 -10.88
C PRO A 278 -5.12 -12.23 -9.80
N LEU A 279 -5.84 -11.42 -9.00
CA LEU A 279 -6.84 -11.85 -8.02
C LEU A 279 -7.95 -12.69 -8.68
#